data_3ca967e4710693753ab78579c3f872af
#
_entry.id   3ca967e4710693753ab78579c3f872af
#
_cell.length_a   1.000
_cell.length_b   1.000
_cell.length_c   1.000
_cell.angle_alpha   90.00
_cell.angle_beta   90.00
_cell.angle_gamma   90.00
#
_symmetry.space_group_name_H-M   'P 1'
#
loop_
_entity.id
_entity.type
_entity.pdbx_description
1 polymer ?
#
loop_
_entity_poly.entity_id
_entity_poly.type
_entity_poly.pdbx_seq_one_letter_code
_entity_poly.pdbx_strand_id
1 'polypeptide(L)'
;MGAHVLARKICMHYDAPMTRPRAGMRTGKEVSMARRKKIYEGKAKVLYEGPEPGTLVQYFKDDATAFNAEKKAVIEGKGVLNNRLSEFFMTGLSQIGIPTHFIKRLNMREQLIRQVEIIPLEVIVRNFAAGSMAKRLGMEEGTALPRPIVEFSYKDDALGDPLVPEEYIVAFGWASQQDMDDIISLALRVNDWMSGVMFGVGIKLVDFKIEVGRVWDNEFPRLLLADEISPDSCRLWDIETGQKLDKDVFRRDLGDLADAYTEVAKRLGVLPSNVTHHSKPTLIN
;
A
#
# COMPACT_ATOMS: atom_id res chain seq x y z
N MET A 1 -22.99 -18.43 14.66
CA MET A 1 -23.67 -18.22 13.36
C MET A 1 -23.61 -16.75 12.96
N GLY A 2 -22.43 -16.16 12.75
CA GLY A 2 -22.29 -14.73 12.45
C GLY A 2 -21.05 -14.35 11.65
N ALA A 3 -20.04 -15.22 11.59
CA ALA A 3 -18.75 -14.89 10.95
C ALA A 3 -18.76 -15.03 9.40
N HIS A 4 -19.73 -15.71 8.82
CA HIS A 4 -19.78 -15.94 7.36
C HIS A 4 -20.42 -14.81 6.54
N VAL A 5 -21.00 -13.80 7.16
CA VAL A 5 -21.79 -12.78 6.43
C VAL A 5 -20.94 -11.57 6.01
N LEU A 6 -19.86 -11.26 6.71
CA LEU A 6 -19.03 -10.07 6.38
C LEU A 6 -18.02 -10.31 5.25
N ALA A 7 -17.50 -11.53 5.13
CA ALA A 7 -16.58 -11.87 4.04
C ALA A 7 -17.25 -11.87 2.64
N ARG A 8 -18.57 -12.01 2.59
CA ARG A 8 -19.34 -12.05 1.32
C ARG A 8 -19.60 -10.70 0.65
N LYS A 9 -19.33 -9.58 1.30
CA LYS A 9 -19.58 -8.25 0.69
C LYS A 9 -18.52 -7.79 -0.31
N ILE A 10 -17.39 -8.50 -0.44
CA ILE A 10 -16.34 -8.19 -1.41
C ILE A 10 -16.19 -9.27 -2.50
N CYS A 11 -16.80 -10.46 -2.32
CA CYS A 11 -16.89 -11.50 -3.35
C CYS A 11 -18.17 -11.35 -4.15
N MET A 12 -18.20 -10.51 -5.18
CA MET A 12 -19.20 -10.62 -6.24
C MET A 12 -18.78 -11.74 -7.19
N HIS A 13 -19.48 -12.87 -7.13
CA HIS A 13 -19.48 -13.88 -8.16
C HIS A 13 -20.10 -13.29 -9.43
N TYR A 14 -19.31 -13.24 -10.49
CA TYR A 14 -19.83 -13.04 -11.83
C TYR A 14 -19.71 -14.38 -12.58
N ASP A 15 -20.82 -15.13 -12.60
CA ASP A 15 -21.02 -16.17 -13.59
C ASP A 15 -21.50 -15.51 -14.89
N ALA A 16 -20.63 -15.44 -15.89
CA ALA A 16 -20.98 -15.11 -17.25
C ALA A 16 -20.32 -16.10 -18.22
N PRO A 17 -21.06 -16.67 -19.19
CA PRO A 17 -20.52 -17.66 -20.10
C PRO A 17 -19.53 -17.04 -21.09
N MET A 18 -18.40 -17.72 -21.32
CA MET A 18 -17.39 -17.35 -22.29
C MET A 18 -17.90 -17.50 -23.72
N THR A 19 -18.17 -16.39 -24.38
CA THR A 19 -18.27 -16.33 -25.85
C THR A 19 -17.00 -15.70 -26.41
N ARG A 20 -16.30 -16.43 -27.32
CA ARG A 20 -15.12 -15.95 -28.03
C ARG A 20 -15.45 -14.76 -28.95
N PRO A 21 -14.75 -13.64 -28.90
CA PRO A 21 -14.94 -12.58 -29.90
C PRO A 21 -14.11 -12.85 -31.16
N ARG A 22 -14.75 -12.69 -32.30
CA ARG A 22 -14.12 -12.63 -33.63
C ARG A 22 -13.28 -11.37 -33.78
N ALA A 23 -12.08 -11.53 -34.35
CA ALA A 23 -11.21 -10.43 -34.73
C ALA A 23 -11.90 -9.51 -35.75
N GLY A 24 -12.09 -8.26 -35.40
CA GLY A 24 -12.53 -7.18 -36.26
C GLY A 24 -11.69 -5.95 -35.96
N MET A 25 -10.81 -5.58 -36.88
CA MET A 25 -10.07 -4.31 -36.92
C MET A 25 -11.04 -3.14 -36.78
N ARG A 26 -10.90 -2.30 -35.77
CA ARG A 26 -11.59 -1.00 -35.70
C ARG A 26 -10.57 0.12 -35.50
N THR A 27 -10.58 0.99 -36.48
CA THR A 27 -9.94 2.31 -36.59
C THR A 27 -10.27 3.20 -35.38
N GLY A 28 -9.26 4.03 -35.02
CA GLY A 28 -9.31 4.94 -33.86
C GLY A 28 -10.61 5.71 -33.75
N LYS A 29 -11.29 5.54 -32.64
CA LYS A 29 -12.28 6.48 -32.12
C LYS A 29 -11.74 7.07 -30.84
N GLU A 30 -11.72 8.40 -30.76
CA GLU A 30 -11.57 9.15 -29.52
C GLU A 30 -12.43 8.51 -28.45
N VAL A 31 -11.76 7.98 -27.43
CA VAL A 31 -12.46 7.44 -26.25
C VAL A 31 -12.91 8.64 -25.44
N SER A 32 -14.20 9.00 -25.62
CA SER A 32 -14.93 9.81 -24.68
C SER A 32 -14.60 9.35 -23.27
N MET A 33 -14.25 10.27 -22.36
CA MET A 33 -14.07 9.99 -20.93
C MET A 33 -15.41 9.55 -20.33
N ALA A 34 -15.83 8.31 -20.62
CA ALA A 34 -16.92 7.68 -19.91
C ALA A 34 -16.52 7.60 -18.42
N ARG A 35 -17.38 8.11 -17.55
CA ARG A 35 -17.16 8.05 -16.09
C ARG A 35 -16.94 6.60 -15.69
N ARG A 36 -15.70 6.25 -15.32
CA ARG A 36 -15.34 4.90 -14.83
C ARG A 36 -16.21 4.57 -13.62
N LYS A 37 -16.69 3.33 -13.53
CA LYS A 37 -17.46 2.87 -12.38
C LYS A 37 -16.56 2.81 -11.16
N LYS A 38 -16.94 3.51 -10.08
CA LYS A 38 -16.27 3.43 -8.79
C LYS A 38 -16.60 2.07 -8.15
N ILE A 39 -15.55 1.31 -7.80
CA ILE A 39 -15.67 0.00 -7.17
C ILE A 39 -15.54 0.12 -5.65
N TYR A 40 -14.56 0.91 -5.19
CA TYR A 40 -14.27 1.07 -3.76
C TYR A 40 -13.68 2.45 -3.49
N GLU A 41 -13.94 2.99 -2.31
CA GLU A 41 -13.29 4.20 -1.82
C GLU A 41 -12.81 3.98 -0.38
N GLY A 42 -11.50 4.10 -0.19
CA GLY A 42 -10.83 4.07 1.11
C GLY A 42 -10.40 5.45 1.58
N LYS A 43 -9.63 5.49 2.66
CA LYS A 43 -9.14 6.71 3.31
C LYS A 43 -8.24 7.54 2.38
N ALA A 44 -7.33 6.90 1.65
CA ALA A 44 -6.32 7.57 0.81
C ALA A 44 -6.45 7.28 -0.69
N LYS A 45 -7.32 6.35 -1.10
CA LYS A 45 -7.42 5.85 -2.48
C LYS A 45 -8.86 5.61 -2.91
N VAL A 46 -9.07 5.66 -4.23
CA VAL A 46 -10.31 5.21 -4.87
C VAL A 46 -9.95 4.19 -5.94
N LEU A 47 -10.70 3.09 -6.00
CA LEU A 47 -10.59 2.08 -7.05
C LEU A 47 -11.74 2.23 -8.03
N TYR A 48 -11.40 2.28 -9.31
CA TYR A 48 -12.33 2.28 -10.42
C TYR A 48 -12.15 1.05 -11.29
N GLU A 49 -13.18 0.68 -12.02
CA GLU A 49 -13.10 -0.35 -13.04
C GLU A 49 -12.03 0.00 -14.08
N GLY A 50 -11.17 -0.96 -14.40
CA GLY A 50 -10.11 -0.80 -15.38
C GLY A 50 -10.60 -0.94 -16.82
N PRO A 51 -9.74 -0.63 -17.81
CA PRO A 51 -10.10 -0.72 -19.22
C PRO A 51 -10.23 -2.17 -19.73
N GLU A 52 -9.64 -3.13 -19.03
CA GLU A 52 -9.64 -4.55 -19.39
C GLU A 52 -10.15 -5.38 -18.21
N PRO A 53 -10.84 -6.51 -18.48
CA PRO A 53 -11.26 -7.44 -17.44
C PRO A 53 -10.08 -7.85 -16.55
N GLY A 54 -10.28 -7.89 -15.22
CA GLY A 54 -9.24 -8.23 -14.27
C GLY A 54 -8.25 -7.10 -13.98
N THR A 55 -8.57 -5.86 -14.41
CA THR A 55 -7.78 -4.67 -14.08
C THR A 55 -8.61 -3.64 -13.33
N LEU A 56 -7.94 -2.82 -12.51
CA LEU A 56 -8.51 -1.68 -11.82
C LEU A 56 -7.65 -0.44 -12.06
N VAL A 57 -8.26 0.74 -11.93
CA VAL A 57 -7.55 2.00 -11.86
C VAL A 57 -7.57 2.46 -10.41
N GLN A 58 -6.39 2.59 -9.81
CA GLN A 58 -6.18 3.09 -8.47
C GLN A 58 -5.87 4.59 -8.53
N TYR A 59 -6.73 5.40 -7.91
CA TYR A 59 -6.55 6.85 -7.79
C TYR A 59 -6.07 7.20 -6.38
N PHE A 60 -5.00 7.99 -6.27
CA PHE A 60 -4.42 8.47 -5.03
C PHE A 60 -4.98 9.83 -4.65
N LYS A 61 -5.62 9.89 -3.47
CA LYS A 61 -6.23 11.09 -2.89
C LYS A 61 -5.18 11.93 -2.16
N ASP A 62 -5.48 13.21 -1.99
CA ASP A 62 -4.71 14.11 -1.14
C ASP A 62 -5.08 14.01 0.35
N ASP A 63 -6.10 13.19 0.67
CA ASP A 63 -6.55 12.99 2.04
C ASP A 63 -5.45 12.34 2.89
N ALA A 64 -5.20 12.92 4.05
CA ALA A 64 -4.39 12.37 5.12
C ALA A 64 -5.28 12.12 6.35
N THR A 65 -5.23 10.91 6.88
CA THR A 65 -5.98 10.53 8.09
C THR A 65 -5.05 9.90 9.10
N ALA A 66 -5.29 10.16 10.38
CA ALA A 66 -4.60 9.54 11.49
C ALA A 66 -5.60 9.16 12.60
N PHE A 67 -5.22 8.23 13.49
CA PHE A 67 -6.00 7.80 14.65
C PHE A 67 -7.43 7.39 14.27
N ASN A 68 -7.58 6.41 13.36
CA ASN A 68 -8.88 5.96 12.85
C ASN A 68 -9.78 7.09 12.32
N ALA A 69 -9.15 8.04 11.59
CA ALA A 69 -9.80 9.21 11.02
C ALA A 69 -10.30 10.27 12.01
N GLU A 70 -9.84 10.26 13.26
CA GLU A 70 -10.06 11.37 14.21
C GLU A 70 -9.33 12.64 13.76
N LYS A 71 -8.14 12.50 13.14
CA LYS A 71 -7.42 13.62 12.53
C LYS A 71 -7.46 13.48 11.01
N LYS A 72 -7.94 14.52 10.32
CA LYS A 72 -8.11 14.57 8.87
C LYS A 72 -7.57 15.87 8.31
N ALA A 73 -6.93 15.82 7.16
CA ALA A 73 -6.54 16.98 6.38
C ALA A 73 -6.50 16.64 4.88
N VAL A 74 -6.60 17.63 4.04
CA VAL A 74 -6.24 17.54 2.62
C VAL A 74 -4.87 18.19 2.46
N ILE A 75 -3.92 17.43 1.90
CA ILE A 75 -2.53 17.87 1.70
C ILE A 75 -2.27 17.85 0.21
N GLU A 76 -2.30 19.02 -0.40
CA GLU A 76 -2.16 19.17 -1.84
C GLU A 76 -0.88 18.52 -2.35
N GLY A 77 -1.00 17.72 -3.40
CA GLY A 77 0.13 17.02 -4.02
C GLY A 77 0.53 15.70 -3.36
N LYS A 78 0.01 15.37 -2.15
CA LYS A 78 0.32 14.10 -1.47
C LYS A 78 0.03 12.89 -2.34
N GLY A 79 -1.15 12.85 -2.99
CA GLY A 79 -1.53 11.75 -3.88
C GLY A 79 -0.62 11.60 -5.09
N VAL A 80 -0.08 12.71 -5.61
CA VAL A 80 0.90 12.68 -6.71
C VAL A 80 2.21 12.07 -6.25
N LEU A 81 2.69 12.44 -5.06
CA LEU A 81 3.92 11.89 -4.47
C LEU A 81 3.77 10.39 -4.19
N ASN A 82 2.68 9.99 -3.54
CA ASN A 82 2.41 8.58 -3.23
C ASN A 82 2.29 7.74 -4.50
N ASN A 83 1.61 8.23 -5.55
CA ASN A 83 1.52 7.55 -6.83
C ASN A 83 2.90 7.30 -7.46
N ARG A 84 3.79 8.30 -7.46
CA ARG A 84 5.14 8.18 -8.03
C ARG A 84 6.04 7.28 -7.19
N LEU A 85 5.99 7.40 -5.87
CA LEU A 85 6.78 6.57 -4.96
C LEU A 85 6.32 5.11 -5.01
N SER A 86 5.01 4.87 -5.05
CA SER A 86 4.48 3.51 -5.21
C SER A 86 4.88 2.89 -6.56
N GLU A 87 4.84 3.64 -7.67
CA GLU A 87 5.38 3.20 -8.96
C GLU A 87 6.86 2.79 -8.85
N PHE A 88 7.68 3.62 -8.21
CA PHE A 88 9.12 3.36 -8.03
C PHE A 88 9.34 2.03 -7.28
N PHE A 89 8.71 1.86 -6.12
CA PHE A 89 8.88 0.65 -5.31
C PHE A 89 8.32 -0.59 -6.00
N MET A 90 7.09 -0.54 -6.51
CA MET A 90 6.46 -1.69 -7.15
C MET A 90 7.23 -2.13 -8.40
N THR A 91 7.76 -1.19 -9.18
CA THR A 91 8.59 -1.49 -10.36
C THR A 91 9.91 -2.12 -9.95
N GLY A 92 10.63 -1.55 -8.98
CA GLY A 92 11.89 -2.08 -8.50
C GLY A 92 11.75 -3.49 -7.92
N LEU A 93 10.71 -3.73 -7.13
CA LEU A 93 10.40 -5.05 -6.58
C LEU A 93 10.10 -6.07 -7.68
N SER A 94 9.34 -5.66 -8.72
CA SER A 94 9.07 -6.53 -9.87
C SER A 94 10.34 -6.90 -10.62
N GLN A 95 11.31 -6.00 -10.74
CA GLN A 95 12.60 -6.26 -11.41
C GLN A 95 13.46 -7.31 -10.69
N ILE A 96 13.31 -7.44 -9.37
CA ILE A 96 13.99 -8.48 -8.58
C ILE A 96 13.15 -9.75 -8.39
N GLY A 97 12.05 -9.89 -9.16
CA GLY A 97 11.22 -11.08 -9.18
C GLY A 97 10.22 -11.19 -8.01
N ILE A 98 9.86 -10.07 -7.36
CA ILE A 98 8.74 -10.02 -6.42
C ILE A 98 7.48 -9.65 -7.22
N PRO A 99 6.47 -10.53 -7.29
CA PRO A 99 5.27 -10.26 -8.07
C PRO A 99 4.43 -9.17 -7.41
N THR A 100 4.03 -8.16 -8.19
CA THR A 100 3.19 -7.06 -7.73
C THR A 100 1.92 -6.92 -8.56
N HIS A 101 0.90 -6.29 -8.02
CA HIS A 101 -0.32 -5.99 -8.77
C HIS A 101 -0.15 -4.79 -9.72
N PHE A 102 0.91 -4.02 -9.59
CA PHE A 102 1.19 -2.84 -10.41
C PHE A 102 1.43 -3.22 -11.87
N ILE A 103 0.77 -2.51 -12.79
CA ILE A 103 0.97 -2.67 -14.23
C ILE A 103 1.71 -1.47 -14.80
N LYS A 104 1.15 -0.26 -14.62
CA LYS A 104 1.77 1.00 -15.06
C LYS A 104 1.10 2.21 -14.44
N ARG A 105 1.82 3.32 -14.35
CA ARG A 105 1.23 4.61 -14.05
C ARG A 105 0.49 5.16 -15.27
N LEU A 106 -0.71 5.67 -15.08
CA LEU A 106 -1.54 6.26 -16.13
C LEU A 106 -1.36 7.77 -16.23
N ASN A 107 -1.30 8.43 -15.08
CA ASN A 107 -1.11 9.89 -14.98
C ASN A 107 -0.53 10.27 -13.61
N MET A 108 -0.62 11.54 -13.23
CA MET A 108 -0.05 12.03 -11.97
C MET A 108 -0.66 11.37 -10.71
N ARG A 109 -1.91 10.89 -10.78
CA ARG A 109 -2.65 10.38 -9.61
C ARG A 109 -3.19 8.96 -9.79
N GLU A 110 -3.03 8.36 -10.97
CA GLU A 110 -3.64 7.08 -11.28
C GLU A 110 -2.63 6.03 -11.72
N GLN A 111 -2.84 4.82 -11.27
CA GLN A 111 -2.14 3.61 -11.71
C GLN A 111 -3.14 2.59 -12.24
N LEU A 112 -2.73 1.85 -13.26
CA LEU A 112 -3.38 0.62 -13.68
C LEU A 112 -2.79 -0.51 -12.87
N ILE A 113 -3.64 -1.30 -12.23
CA ILE A 113 -3.26 -2.42 -11.39
C ILE A 113 -4.05 -3.67 -11.79
N ARG A 114 -3.54 -4.84 -11.47
CA ARG A 114 -4.31 -6.09 -11.53
C ARG A 114 -5.33 -6.10 -10.40
N GLN A 115 -6.53 -6.55 -10.72
CA GLN A 115 -7.51 -6.87 -9.71
C GLN A 115 -7.08 -8.14 -8.98
N VAL A 116 -7.01 -8.08 -7.66
CA VAL A 116 -6.62 -9.18 -6.80
C VAL A 116 -7.70 -9.39 -5.72
N GLU A 117 -7.84 -10.61 -5.25
CA GLU A 117 -8.60 -10.92 -4.04
C GLU A 117 -7.69 -10.63 -2.84
N ILE A 118 -7.95 -9.52 -2.15
CA ILE A 118 -7.13 -9.12 -1.00
C ILE A 118 -7.32 -10.12 0.14
N ILE A 119 -6.21 -10.65 0.66
CA ILE A 119 -6.20 -11.35 1.94
C ILE A 119 -6.45 -10.31 3.02
N PRO A 120 -7.42 -10.51 3.94
CA PRO A 120 -7.85 -9.48 4.87
C PRO A 120 -6.84 -9.25 6.01
N LEU A 121 -5.58 -9.08 5.65
CA LEU A 121 -4.45 -8.87 6.55
C LEU A 121 -3.64 -7.65 6.15
N GLU A 122 -3.22 -6.89 7.13
CA GLU A 122 -2.09 -5.99 7.04
C GLU A 122 -0.84 -6.74 7.49
N VAL A 123 0.18 -6.80 6.63
CA VAL A 123 1.47 -7.43 6.92
C VAL A 123 2.46 -6.33 7.27
N ILE A 124 2.96 -6.33 8.51
CA ILE A 124 3.82 -5.28 9.02
C ILE A 124 5.21 -5.87 9.26
N VAL A 125 6.24 -5.30 8.63
CA VAL A 125 7.64 -5.69 8.87
C VAL A 125 8.33 -4.58 9.66
N ARG A 126 8.98 -4.95 10.76
CA ARG A 126 9.66 -4.03 11.67
C ARG A 126 11.14 -4.32 11.80
N ASN A 127 11.96 -3.33 11.54
CA ASN A 127 13.41 -3.34 11.74
C ASN A 127 13.81 -2.67 13.06
N PHE A 128 13.01 -1.69 13.51
CA PHE A 128 13.21 -0.95 14.74
C PHE A 128 11.91 -0.85 15.53
N ALA A 129 12.00 -0.74 16.84
CA ALA A 129 10.85 -0.53 17.70
C ALA A 129 10.29 0.89 17.45
N ALA A 130 9.03 0.98 17.04
CA ALA A 130 8.32 2.24 16.83
C ALA A 130 6.81 2.07 16.98
N GLY A 131 6.10 3.18 17.15
CA GLY A 131 4.64 3.24 17.15
C GLY A 131 3.99 2.28 18.17
N SER A 132 3.08 1.43 17.70
CA SER A 132 2.34 0.49 18.57
C SER A 132 3.22 -0.57 19.22
N MET A 133 4.27 -1.04 18.54
CA MET A 133 5.19 -2.04 19.11
C MET A 133 5.97 -1.45 20.28
N ALA A 134 6.58 -0.27 20.13
CA ALA A 134 7.33 0.39 21.18
C ALA A 134 6.44 0.61 22.44
N LYS A 135 5.21 1.07 22.24
CA LYS A 135 4.24 1.27 23.33
C LYS A 135 3.85 -0.05 24.00
N ARG A 136 3.51 -1.07 23.21
CA ARG A 136 3.04 -2.37 23.70
C ARG A 136 4.08 -3.13 24.50
N LEU A 137 5.36 -3.03 24.09
CA LEU A 137 6.47 -3.74 24.70
C LEU A 137 7.29 -2.88 25.67
N GLY A 138 6.93 -1.61 25.88
CA GLY A 138 7.67 -0.68 26.74
C GLY A 138 9.10 -0.42 26.24
N MET A 139 9.32 -0.49 24.93
CA MET A 139 10.65 -0.28 24.32
C MET A 139 10.87 1.19 23.98
N GLU A 140 12.12 1.63 24.05
CA GLU A 140 12.50 2.95 23.54
C GLU A 140 12.32 2.99 22.02
N GLU A 141 11.69 4.06 21.51
CA GLU A 141 11.48 4.25 20.08
C GLU A 141 12.81 4.39 19.35
N GLY A 142 13.01 3.63 18.30
CA GLY A 142 14.24 3.59 17.51
C GLY A 142 15.23 2.50 17.94
N THR A 143 14.92 1.73 18.98
CA THR A 143 15.72 0.56 19.34
C THR A 143 15.75 -0.43 18.19
N ALA A 144 16.94 -0.82 17.74
CA ALA A 144 17.11 -1.82 16.69
C ALA A 144 16.61 -3.18 17.18
N LEU A 145 15.83 -3.87 16.35
CA LEU A 145 15.40 -5.22 16.66
C LEU A 145 16.51 -6.22 16.30
N PRO A 146 16.64 -7.36 17.02
CA PRO A 146 17.68 -8.36 16.74
C PRO A 146 17.58 -8.95 15.33
N ARG A 147 16.39 -8.93 14.74
CA ARG A 147 16.07 -9.31 13.36
C ARG A 147 14.79 -8.62 12.92
N PRO A 148 14.50 -8.55 11.62
CA PRO A 148 13.18 -8.12 11.17
C PRO A 148 12.08 -8.98 11.79
N ILE A 149 11.02 -8.34 12.29
CA ILE A 149 9.84 -8.98 12.86
C ILE A 149 8.68 -8.77 11.92
N VAL A 150 7.97 -9.84 11.58
CA VAL A 150 6.72 -9.79 10.82
C VAL A 150 5.54 -9.90 11.78
N GLU A 151 4.63 -8.96 11.71
CA GLU A 151 3.37 -8.94 12.47
C GLU A 151 2.19 -8.88 11.51
N PHE A 152 1.05 -9.38 11.95
CA PHE A 152 -0.20 -9.37 11.18
C PHE A 152 -1.28 -8.61 11.94
N SER A 153 -2.03 -7.77 11.21
CA SER A 153 -3.28 -7.19 11.72
C SER A 153 -4.43 -7.66 10.85
N TYR A 154 -5.56 -7.98 11.49
CA TYR A 154 -6.80 -8.22 10.75
C TYR A 154 -7.34 -6.89 10.24
N LYS A 155 -7.54 -6.80 8.92
CA LYS A 155 -7.96 -5.58 8.25
C LYS A 155 -9.44 -5.31 8.45
N ASP A 156 -9.77 -4.63 9.53
CA ASP A 156 -11.12 -4.17 9.86
C ASP A 156 -11.05 -2.83 10.59
N ASP A 157 -11.32 -1.76 9.87
CA ASP A 157 -11.31 -0.38 10.40
C ASP A 157 -12.22 -0.19 11.63
N ALA A 158 -13.35 -0.92 11.68
CA ALA A 158 -14.29 -0.82 12.79
C ALA A 158 -13.75 -1.44 14.09
N LEU A 159 -12.85 -2.41 13.95
CA LEU A 159 -12.14 -3.06 15.06
C LEU A 159 -10.78 -2.40 15.37
N GLY A 160 -10.35 -1.41 14.56
CA GLY A 160 -9.06 -0.74 14.72
C GLY A 160 -7.88 -1.57 14.28
N ASP A 161 -8.05 -2.45 13.30
CA ASP A 161 -7.02 -3.31 12.70
C ASP A 161 -6.22 -4.10 13.77
N PRO A 162 -6.88 -4.97 14.58
CA PRO A 162 -6.25 -5.63 15.71
C PRO A 162 -5.15 -6.59 15.26
N LEU A 163 -4.06 -6.66 16.03
CA LEU A 163 -3.02 -7.67 15.83
C LEU A 163 -3.59 -9.06 16.06
N VAL A 164 -3.22 -9.99 15.18
CA VAL A 164 -3.66 -11.39 15.22
C VAL A 164 -2.47 -12.33 15.03
N PRO A 165 -2.41 -13.45 15.79
CA PRO A 165 -1.42 -14.47 15.57
C PRO A 165 -1.77 -15.33 14.35
N GLU A 166 -0.77 -16.03 13.80
CA GLU A 166 -0.92 -16.88 12.62
C GLU A 166 -1.96 -17.98 12.83
N GLU A 167 -2.08 -18.51 14.06
CA GLU A 167 -3.07 -19.53 14.40
C GLU A 167 -4.51 -19.05 14.15
N TYR A 168 -4.80 -17.77 14.40
CA TYR A 168 -6.13 -17.21 14.13
C TYR A 168 -6.36 -17.09 12.62
N ILE A 169 -5.34 -16.65 11.87
CA ILE A 169 -5.42 -16.47 10.42
C ILE A 169 -5.78 -17.80 9.75
N VAL A 170 -5.08 -18.87 10.12
CA VAL A 170 -5.30 -20.20 9.56
C VAL A 170 -6.62 -20.80 10.05
N ALA A 171 -6.91 -20.71 11.35
CA ALA A 171 -8.11 -21.28 11.95
C ALA A 171 -9.41 -20.65 11.41
N PHE A 172 -9.40 -19.35 11.12
CA PHE A 172 -10.53 -18.66 10.51
C PHE A 172 -10.57 -18.73 8.98
N GLY A 173 -9.57 -19.36 8.35
CA GLY A 173 -9.51 -19.55 6.90
C GLY A 173 -9.28 -18.27 6.11
N TRP A 174 -8.66 -17.26 6.71
CA TRP A 174 -8.29 -16.03 5.97
C TRP A 174 -7.11 -16.28 5.03
N ALA A 175 -6.17 -17.11 5.46
CA ALA A 175 -5.08 -17.64 4.66
C ALA A 175 -4.76 -19.10 5.09
N SER A 176 -4.26 -19.89 4.15
CA SER A 176 -3.72 -21.21 4.47
C SER A 176 -2.33 -21.09 5.11
N GLN A 177 -1.84 -22.18 5.75
CA GLN A 177 -0.45 -22.19 6.25
C GLN A 177 0.56 -21.92 5.14
N GLN A 178 0.34 -22.47 3.95
CA GLN A 178 1.21 -22.24 2.80
C GLN A 178 1.18 -20.76 2.37
N ASP A 179 -0.01 -20.12 2.34
CA ASP A 179 -0.09 -18.68 2.07
C ASP A 179 0.70 -17.88 3.11
N MET A 180 0.66 -18.27 4.40
CA MET A 180 1.38 -17.57 5.47
C MET A 180 2.90 -17.67 5.27
N ASP A 181 3.41 -18.87 4.97
CA ASP A 181 4.84 -19.09 4.70
C ASP A 181 5.30 -18.25 3.50
N ASP A 182 4.49 -18.21 2.43
CA ASP A 182 4.77 -17.43 1.23
C ASP A 182 4.71 -15.92 1.49
N ILE A 183 3.72 -15.45 2.26
CA ILE A 183 3.58 -14.02 2.65
C ILE A 183 4.77 -13.58 3.48
N ILE A 184 5.19 -14.37 4.48
CA ILE A 184 6.35 -14.04 5.33
C ILE A 184 7.62 -13.96 4.47
N SER A 185 7.84 -14.96 3.60
CA SER A 185 8.98 -14.97 2.69
C SER A 185 8.98 -13.75 1.76
N LEU A 186 7.81 -13.40 1.17
CA LEU A 186 7.65 -12.22 0.34
C LEU A 186 7.94 -10.95 1.12
N ALA A 187 7.38 -10.80 2.31
CA ALA A 187 7.53 -9.61 3.15
C ALA A 187 9.00 -9.37 3.56
N LEU A 188 9.73 -10.43 3.91
CA LEU A 188 11.16 -10.34 4.25
C LEU A 188 12.00 -9.96 3.02
N ARG A 189 11.73 -10.51 1.84
CA ARG A 189 12.42 -10.13 0.60
C ARG A 189 12.14 -8.67 0.23
N VAL A 190 10.90 -8.20 0.41
CA VAL A 190 10.56 -6.77 0.26
C VAL A 190 11.37 -5.93 1.23
N ASN A 191 11.46 -6.36 2.51
CA ASN A 191 12.23 -5.66 3.54
C ASN A 191 13.70 -5.52 3.16
N ASP A 192 14.34 -6.59 2.72
CA ASP A 192 15.76 -6.60 2.40
C ASP A 192 16.07 -5.62 1.27
N TRP A 193 15.27 -5.65 0.20
CA TRP A 193 15.45 -4.74 -0.93
C TRP A 193 15.18 -3.28 -0.52
N MET A 194 14.07 -3.01 0.15
CA MET A 194 13.71 -1.66 0.58
C MET A 194 14.72 -1.08 1.55
N SER A 195 15.20 -1.88 2.51
CA SER A 195 16.22 -1.44 3.48
C SER A 195 17.49 -1.02 2.77
N GLY A 196 17.94 -1.80 1.76
CA GLY A 196 19.12 -1.46 0.96
C GLY A 196 18.92 -0.16 0.16
N VAL A 197 17.80 -0.03 -0.53
CA VAL A 197 17.47 1.18 -1.33
C VAL A 197 17.39 2.42 -0.44
N MET A 198 16.70 2.34 0.70
CA MET A 198 16.56 3.46 1.62
C MET A 198 17.87 3.84 2.27
N PHE A 199 18.65 2.86 2.72
CA PHE A 199 19.98 3.10 3.30
C PHE A 199 20.91 3.81 2.31
N GLY A 200 20.86 3.40 1.03
CA GLY A 200 21.67 4.02 -0.03
C GLY A 200 21.38 5.51 -0.29
N VAL A 201 20.23 6.02 0.18
CA VAL A 201 19.85 7.44 0.07
C VAL A 201 19.77 8.15 1.43
N GLY A 202 20.39 7.59 2.46
CA GLY A 202 20.45 8.19 3.79
C GLY A 202 19.14 8.13 4.58
N ILE A 203 18.27 7.17 4.27
CA ILE A 203 17.00 6.97 4.95
C ILE A 203 17.01 5.63 5.69
N LYS A 204 16.58 5.62 6.93
CA LYS A 204 16.35 4.44 7.74
C LYS A 204 14.93 3.94 7.53
N LEU A 205 14.77 2.71 7.05
CA LEU A 205 13.50 2.02 7.01
C LEU A 205 13.21 1.42 8.39
N VAL A 206 12.34 2.05 9.15
CA VAL A 206 12.00 1.65 10.53
C VAL A 206 11.02 0.48 10.52
N ASP A 207 9.92 0.66 9.86
CA ASP A 207 8.91 -0.36 9.58
C ASP A 207 8.10 0.00 8.33
N PHE A 208 7.36 -0.95 7.82
CA PHE A 208 6.40 -0.72 6.75
C PHE A 208 5.26 -1.72 6.83
N LYS A 209 4.15 -1.35 6.20
CA LYS A 209 2.95 -2.15 6.04
C LYS A 209 2.70 -2.43 4.56
N ILE A 210 2.40 -3.67 4.24
CA ILE A 210 1.98 -4.11 2.90
C ILE A 210 0.70 -4.94 2.98
N GLU A 211 0.02 -5.05 1.86
CA GLU A 211 -1.10 -5.95 1.66
C GLU A 211 -0.76 -6.96 0.56
N VAL A 212 -1.34 -8.14 0.65
CA VAL A 212 -1.14 -9.22 -0.31
C VAL A 212 -2.50 -9.69 -0.81
N GLY A 213 -2.58 -9.98 -2.09
CA GLY A 213 -3.79 -10.49 -2.70
C GLY A 213 -3.52 -11.71 -3.57
N ARG A 214 -4.57 -12.51 -3.81
CA ARG A 214 -4.55 -13.66 -4.71
C ARG A 214 -5.00 -13.26 -6.10
N VAL A 215 -4.31 -13.78 -7.10
CA VAL A 215 -4.75 -13.81 -8.49
C VAL A 215 -4.81 -15.27 -8.91
N TRP A 216 -5.89 -15.64 -9.56
CA TRP A 216 -6.06 -16.99 -10.09
C TRP A 216 -5.46 -17.06 -11.51
N ASP A 217 -4.40 -17.85 -11.64
CA ASP A 217 -3.78 -18.16 -12.93
C ASP A 217 -4.11 -19.63 -13.25
N ASN A 218 -5.19 -19.82 -13.99
CA ASN A 218 -5.87 -21.10 -14.19
C ASN A 218 -6.38 -21.71 -12.87
N GLU A 219 -5.80 -22.83 -12.43
CA GLU A 219 -6.25 -23.58 -11.24
C GLU A 219 -5.49 -23.19 -9.95
N PHE A 220 -4.38 -22.44 -10.07
CA PHE A 220 -3.53 -22.15 -8.92
C PHE A 220 -3.55 -20.66 -8.56
N PRO A 221 -3.77 -20.35 -7.28
CA PRO A 221 -3.64 -18.98 -6.80
C PRO A 221 -2.17 -18.57 -6.76
N ARG A 222 -1.89 -17.34 -7.19
CA ARG A 222 -0.59 -16.69 -7.03
C ARG A 222 -0.73 -15.50 -6.13
N LEU A 223 0.18 -15.35 -5.18
CA LEU A 223 0.22 -14.19 -4.31
C LEU A 223 0.93 -13.02 -5.02
N LEU A 224 0.34 -11.86 -4.92
CA LEU A 224 0.86 -10.59 -5.44
C LEU A 224 0.92 -9.57 -4.31
N LEU A 225 2.03 -8.84 -4.24
CA LEU A 225 2.10 -7.62 -3.46
C LEU A 225 1.09 -6.62 -4.03
N ALA A 226 0.23 -6.12 -3.16
CA ALA A 226 -0.88 -5.24 -3.51
C ALA A 226 -0.82 -3.93 -2.72
N ASP A 227 -1.88 -3.13 -2.80
CA ASP A 227 -2.03 -1.82 -2.19
C ASP A 227 -1.00 -0.80 -2.69
N GLU A 228 -0.21 -0.21 -1.83
CA GLU A 228 0.85 0.75 -2.14
C GLU A 228 2.08 0.54 -1.26
N ILE A 229 3.23 1.01 -1.72
CA ILE A 229 4.37 1.32 -0.88
C ILE A 229 4.68 2.80 -1.03
N SER A 230 4.52 3.53 0.06
CA SER A 230 4.72 4.98 0.11
C SER A 230 5.03 5.43 1.54
N PRO A 231 5.37 6.69 1.77
CA PRO A 231 5.53 7.19 3.14
C PRO A 231 4.24 7.13 3.99
N ASP A 232 3.06 6.89 3.38
CA ASP A 232 1.82 6.60 4.11
C ASP A 232 1.83 5.22 4.77
N SER A 233 2.51 4.25 4.16
CA SER A 233 2.60 2.87 4.62
C SER A 233 3.94 2.49 5.26
N CYS A 234 4.91 3.43 5.32
CA CYS A 234 6.24 3.22 5.89
C CYS A 234 6.53 4.20 7.03
N ARG A 235 7.44 3.83 7.95
CA ARG A 235 8.19 4.77 8.79
C ARG A 235 9.59 4.93 8.26
N LEU A 236 9.91 6.17 7.90
CA LEU A 236 11.14 6.55 7.23
C LEU A 236 11.82 7.66 8.04
N TRP A 237 13.01 7.40 8.52
CA TRP A 237 13.75 8.40 9.30
C TRP A 237 15.05 8.74 8.60
N ASP A 238 15.41 10.00 8.60
CA ASP A 238 16.73 10.45 8.19
C ASP A 238 17.80 9.79 9.08
N ILE A 239 18.83 9.22 8.49
CA ILE A 239 19.85 8.46 9.25
C ILE A 239 20.68 9.37 10.14
N GLU A 240 21.01 10.59 9.69
CA GLU A 240 21.89 11.50 10.40
C GLU A 240 21.17 12.29 11.49
N THR A 241 19.98 12.81 11.16
CA THR A 241 19.23 13.73 12.03
C THR A 241 18.14 13.06 12.86
N GLY A 242 17.71 11.86 12.46
CA GLY A 242 16.54 11.19 13.05
C GLY A 242 15.20 11.84 12.68
N GLN A 243 15.19 12.82 11.78
CA GLN A 243 13.98 13.49 11.32
C GLN A 243 13.03 12.46 10.69
N LYS A 244 11.73 12.58 11.01
CA LYS A 244 10.67 11.75 10.41
C LYS A 244 10.38 12.26 9.00
N LEU A 245 10.33 11.33 8.02
CA LEU A 245 10.07 11.62 6.61
C LEU A 245 8.81 10.88 6.11
N ASP A 246 7.94 10.54 7.03
CA ASP A 246 6.76 9.69 6.83
C ASP A 246 5.51 10.30 7.48
N LYS A 247 4.42 9.56 7.50
CA LYS A 247 3.12 9.98 8.04
C LYS A 247 3.14 10.39 9.51
N ASP A 248 4.17 10.02 10.28
CA ASP A 248 4.32 10.45 11.67
C ASP A 248 4.54 11.97 11.77
N VAL A 249 5.01 12.63 10.71
CA VAL A 249 5.03 14.11 10.62
C VAL A 249 3.62 14.68 10.81
N PHE A 250 2.62 14.11 10.14
CA PHE A 250 1.22 14.51 10.31
C PHE A 250 0.61 14.03 11.62
N ARG A 251 0.89 12.79 12.03
CA ARG A 251 0.35 12.22 13.27
C ARG A 251 0.77 13.01 14.52
N ARG A 252 2.00 13.52 14.52
CA ARG A 252 2.66 14.13 15.70
C ARG A 252 2.86 15.64 15.57
N ASP A 253 2.31 16.28 14.51
CA ASP A 253 2.46 17.73 14.24
C ASP A 253 3.94 18.18 14.18
N LEU A 254 4.78 17.41 13.49
CA LEU A 254 6.23 17.64 13.43
C LEU A 254 6.66 18.57 12.27
N GLY A 255 5.74 19.03 11.43
CA GLY A 255 6.03 19.88 10.29
C GLY A 255 5.11 19.65 9.09
N ASP A 256 5.59 20.03 7.90
CA ASP A 256 4.85 19.85 6.64
C ASP A 256 5.05 18.42 6.09
N LEU A 257 3.93 17.72 5.90
CA LEU A 257 3.94 16.35 5.39
C LEU A 257 4.35 16.30 3.91
N ALA A 258 3.93 17.28 3.10
CA ALA A 258 4.27 17.31 1.68
C ALA A 258 5.77 17.55 1.47
N ASP A 259 6.40 18.36 2.32
CA ASP A 259 7.85 18.59 2.30
C ASP A 259 8.60 17.30 2.66
N ALA A 260 8.15 16.57 3.69
CA ALA A 260 8.74 15.29 4.08
C ALA A 260 8.68 14.24 2.96
N TYR A 261 7.51 14.10 2.31
CA TYR A 261 7.35 13.17 1.19
C TYR A 261 8.13 13.60 -0.07
N THR A 262 8.21 14.90 -0.31
CA THR A 262 9.02 15.48 -1.38
C THR A 262 10.51 15.18 -1.17
N GLU A 263 10.99 15.25 0.06
CA GLU A 263 12.37 14.91 0.39
C GLU A 263 12.69 13.44 0.10
N VAL A 264 11.80 12.52 0.50
CA VAL A 264 11.94 11.09 0.14
C VAL A 264 11.98 10.92 -1.37
N ALA A 265 11.05 11.56 -2.11
CA ALA A 265 10.98 11.45 -3.56
C ALA A 265 12.20 12.04 -4.28
N LYS A 266 12.79 13.12 -3.75
CA LYS A 266 14.04 13.71 -4.26
C LYS A 266 15.22 12.77 -4.06
N ARG A 267 15.41 12.26 -2.85
CA ARG A 267 16.52 11.35 -2.53
C ARG A 267 16.47 10.06 -3.37
N LEU A 268 15.28 9.54 -3.62
CA LEU A 268 15.09 8.38 -4.49
C LEU A 268 15.18 8.70 -5.99
N GLY A 269 15.41 9.97 -6.38
CA GLY A 269 15.47 10.38 -7.77
C GLY A 269 14.13 10.32 -8.52
N VAL A 270 13.03 10.22 -7.79
CA VAL A 270 11.66 10.17 -8.37
C VAL A 270 11.20 11.56 -8.81
N LEU A 271 11.70 12.61 -8.17
CA LEU A 271 11.48 14.01 -8.53
C LEU A 271 12.81 14.72 -8.80
N PRO A 272 12.81 15.74 -9.68
CA PRO A 272 13.96 16.62 -9.82
C PRO A 272 14.35 17.26 -8.48
N SER A 273 15.65 17.39 -8.23
CA SER A 273 16.18 17.94 -6.97
C SER A 273 15.79 19.39 -6.67
N ASN A 274 15.33 20.13 -7.68
CA ASN A 274 14.93 21.54 -7.59
C ASN A 274 13.43 21.76 -7.34
N VAL A 275 12.63 20.70 -7.15
CA VAL A 275 11.20 20.83 -6.82
C VAL A 275 11.05 21.08 -5.33
N THR A 276 10.49 22.23 -4.95
CA THR A 276 10.03 22.53 -3.58
C THR A 276 8.51 22.57 -3.56
N HIS A 277 7.89 21.83 -2.64
CA HIS A 277 6.46 21.93 -2.36
C HIS A 277 6.25 22.80 -1.13
N HIS A 278 5.39 23.82 -1.25
CA HIS A 278 4.98 24.68 -0.14
C HIS A 278 3.45 24.66 -0.03
N SER A 279 2.89 23.50 0.28
CA SER A 279 1.45 23.39 0.53
C SER A 279 1.17 23.34 2.02
N LYS A 280 0.35 24.28 2.51
CA LYS A 280 -0.16 24.22 3.90
C LYS A 280 -1.32 23.22 3.96
N PRO A 281 -1.37 22.33 4.98
CA PRO A 281 -2.49 21.42 5.16
C PRO A 281 -3.78 22.20 5.46
N THR A 282 -4.87 21.81 4.81
CA THR A 282 -6.22 22.32 5.13
C THR A 282 -6.90 21.28 6.02
N LEU A 283 -7.16 21.66 7.28
CA LEU A 283 -7.89 20.81 8.21
C LEU A 283 -9.36 20.71 7.80
N ILE A 284 -9.91 19.51 7.84
CA ILE A 284 -11.32 19.23 7.61
C ILE A 284 -11.96 18.98 8.98
N ASN A 285 -12.91 19.83 9.36
CA ASN A 285 -13.72 19.67 10.56
C ASN A 285 -14.82 18.64 10.35
#